data_2a9f075cbf6a8839a7e5e9a528d4920a
#
_entry.id   2a9f075cbf6a8839a7e5e9a528d4920a
#
_cell.length_a   1.000
_cell.length_b   1.000
_cell.length_c   1.000
_cell.angle_alpha   90.00
_cell.angle_beta   90.00
_cell.angle_gamma   90.00
#
_symmetry.space_group_name_H-M   'P 1'
#
loop_
_entity.id
_entity.type
_entity.pdbx_description
1 polymer ?
#
loop_
_entity_poly.entity_id
_entity_poly.type
_entity_poly.pdbx_seq_one_letter_code
_entity_poly.pdbx_strand_id
1 'polypeptide(L)'
;MAQNLTLERVVPWIPWLLIYVLSNGAMEELLFRGLFLQKLEPFFGKLLSNILIAFVFTSLHSFANYTSEMTIFIAVVTLLAILWGYIMQKTSSALASILFHAGMDISIMLGMFSNL
;
A
#
# COMPACT_ATOMS: atom_id res chain seq x y z
N MET A 1 -18.70 1.06 -12.57
CA MET A 1 -17.77 1.50 -11.48
C MET A 1 -17.79 3.00 -11.23
N ALA A 2 -17.76 3.84 -12.24
CA ALA A 2 -17.67 5.29 -12.05
C ALA A 2 -19.02 6.01 -11.82
N GLN A 3 -20.13 5.32 -11.91
CA GLN A 3 -21.46 5.94 -11.91
C GLN A 3 -21.86 6.61 -10.59
N ASN A 4 -21.24 6.19 -9.48
CA ASN A 4 -21.53 6.73 -8.15
C ASN A 4 -20.45 7.67 -7.61
N LEU A 5 -19.39 7.93 -8.38
CA LEU A 5 -18.30 8.83 -8.02
C LEU A 5 -18.59 10.23 -8.55
N THR A 6 -19.17 11.07 -7.73
CA THR A 6 -19.38 12.49 -8.06
C THR A 6 -18.52 13.35 -7.15
N LEU A 7 -18.14 14.53 -7.64
CA LEU A 7 -17.39 15.50 -6.82
C LEU A 7 -18.14 15.87 -5.55
N GLU A 8 -19.45 16.04 -5.63
CA GLU A 8 -20.31 16.37 -4.49
C GLU A 8 -20.25 15.32 -3.39
N ARG A 9 -20.08 14.04 -3.74
CA ARG A 9 -19.96 12.94 -2.78
C ARG A 9 -18.57 12.84 -2.18
N VAL A 10 -17.53 13.13 -2.96
CA VAL A 10 -16.14 12.93 -2.55
C VAL A 10 -15.57 14.12 -1.79
N VAL A 11 -15.90 15.34 -2.22
CA VAL A 11 -15.32 16.57 -1.64
C VAL A 11 -15.43 16.64 -0.12
N PRO A 12 -16.57 16.33 0.52
CA PRO A 12 -16.67 16.38 1.99
C PRO A 12 -15.74 15.40 2.70
N TRP A 13 -15.30 14.35 2.02
CA TRP A 13 -14.45 13.30 2.59
C TRP A 13 -12.96 13.51 2.32
N ILE A 14 -12.58 14.49 1.48
CA ILE A 14 -11.18 14.75 1.13
C ILE A 14 -10.28 14.88 2.36
N PRO A 15 -10.60 15.68 3.40
CA PRO A 15 -9.73 15.77 4.56
C PRO A 15 -9.50 14.44 5.25
N TRP A 16 -10.55 13.64 5.40
CA TRP A 16 -10.48 12.30 6.00
C TRP A 16 -9.69 11.32 5.14
N LEU A 17 -9.89 11.36 3.82
CA LEU A 17 -9.14 10.55 2.88
C LEU A 17 -7.64 10.86 2.96
N LEU A 18 -7.27 12.13 2.98
CA LEU A 18 -5.86 12.54 3.08
C LEU A 18 -5.23 12.09 4.40
N ILE A 19 -5.92 12.30 5.52
CA ILE A 19 -5.44 11.84 6.82
C ILE A 19 -5.29 10.32 6.83
N TYR A 20 -6.27 9.60 6.32
CA TYR A 20 -6.24 8.14 6.28
C TYR A 20 -5.09 7.62 5.44
N VAL A 21 -4.99 8.04 4.17
CA VAL A 21 -4.00 7.47 3.25
C VAL A 21 -2.57 7.83 3.65
N LEU A 22 -2.34 9.03 4.17
CA LEU A 22 -1.01 9.43 4.66
C LEU A 22 -0.64 8.68 5.93
N SER A 23 -1.56 8.56 6.88
CA SER A 23 -1.32 7.82 8.13
C SER A 23 -1.12 6.34 7.87
N ASN A 24 -1.95 5.73 7.04
CA ASN A 24 -1.85 4.31 6.69
C ASN A 24 -0.56 4.03 5.93
N GLY A 25 -0.27 4.81 4.91
CA GLY A 25 0.97 4.67 4.14
C GLY A 25 2.21 4.85 5.01
N ALA A 26 2.23 5.88 5.86
CA ALA A 26 3.34 6.11 6.78
C ALA A 26 3.51 4.96 7.77
N MET A 27 2.43 4.51 8.41
CA MET A 27 2.47 3.42 9.38
C MET A 27 2.97 2.13 8.73
N GLU A 28 2.41 1.74 7.62
CA GLU A 28 2.77 0.49 6.96
C GLU A 28 4.18 0.52 6.38
N GLU A 29 4.57 1.61 5.73
CA GLU A 29 5.90 1.71 5.14
C GLU A 29 7.00 1.83 6.20
N LEU A 30 6.77 2.57 7.28
CA LEU A 30 7.73 2.64 8.39
C LEU A 30 7.88 1.30 9.09
N LEU A 31 6.79 0.56 9.27
CA LEU A 31 6.84 -0.75 9.90
C LEU A 31 7.49 -1.80 9.00
N PHE A 32 6.98 -1.98 7.79
CA PHE A 32 7.41 -3.07 6.91
C PHE A 32 8.75 -2.76 6.22
N ARG A 33 8.93 -1.56 5.67
CA ARG A 33 10.14 -1.19 4.93
C ARG A 33 11.16 -0.46 5.79
N GLY A 34 10.70 0.38 6.69
CA GLY A 34 11.59 1.10 7.59
C GLY A 34 12.18 0.24 8.69
N LEU A 35 11.42 -0.71 9.24
CA LEU A 35 11.88 -1.55 10.34
C LEU A 35 12.18 -2.99 9.89
N PHE A 36 11.18 -3.74 9.45
CA PHE A 36 11.33 -5.17 9.19
C PHE A 36 12.27 -5.46 8.04
N LEU A 37 12.14 -4.76 6.91
CA LEU A 37 13.00 -4.96 5.76
C LEU A 37 14.47 -4.72 6.14
N GLN A 38 14.77 -3.63 6.82
CA GLN A 38 16.13 -3.31 7.25
C GLN A 38 16.70 -4.33 8.24
N LYS A 39 15.86 -4.89 9.09
CA LYS A 39 16.29 -5.93 10.05
C LYS A 39 16.59 -7.27 9.39
N LEU A 40 15.92 -7.58 8.29
CA LEU A 40 16.13 -8.84 7.56
C LEU A 40 17.30 -8.78 6.58
N GLU A 41 17.59 -7.61 6.02
CA GLU A 41 18.65 -7.46 5.01
C GLU A 41 20.03 -8.02 5.41
N PRO A 42 20.51 -7.84 6.65
CA PRO A 42 21.81 -8.41 7.07
C PRO A 42 21.85 -9.94 7.04
N PHE A 43 20.70 -10.61 7.16
CA PHE A 43 20.60 -12.06 7.20
C PHE A 43 20.34 -12.67 5.82
N PHE A 44 19.50 -12.05 5.00
CA PHE A 44 18.99 -12.63 3.75
C PHE A 44 19.39 -11.85 2.49
N GLY A 45 20.02 -10.68 2.65
CA GLY A 45 20.32 -9.79 1.53
C GLY A 45 19.10 -8.99 1.09
N LYS A 46 19.29 -8.04 0.19
CA LYS A 46 18.26 -7.08 -0.21
C LYS A 46 17.09 -7.73 -0.95
N LEU A 47 17.39 -8.58 -1.95
CA LEU A 47 16.35 -9.17 -2.78
C LEU A 47 15.44 -10.11 -1.99
N LEU A 48 16.02 -11.07 -1.28
CA LEU A 48 15.24 -12.04 -0.52
C LEU A 48 14.46 -11.38 0.60
N SER A 49 15.06 -10.44 1.31
CA SER A 49 14.38 -9.68 2.37
C SER A 49 13.16 -8.92 1.82
N ASN A 50 13.29 -8.29 0.66
CA ASN A 50 12.18 -7.59 0.02
C ASN A 50 11.04 -8.57 -0.37
N ILE A 51 11.38 -9.72 -0.94
CA ILE A 51 10.40 -10.75 -1.30
C ILE A 51 9.68 -11.28 -0.06
N LEU A 52 10.42 -11.57 1.02
CA LEU A 52 9.84 -12.06 2.28
C LEU A 52 8.87 -11.04 2.89
N ILE A 53 9.26 -9.77 2.95
CA ILE A 53 8.40 -8.72 3.48
C ILE A 53 7.18 -8.50 2.59
N ALA A 54 7.33 -8.53 1.28
CA ALA A 54 6.21 -8.45 0.34
C ALA A 54 5.23 -9.60 0.54
N PHE A 55 5.72 -10.80 0.77
CA PHE A 55 4.89 -11.97 1.07
C PHE A 55 4.09 -11.78 2.36
N VAL A 56 4.73 -11.35 3.44
CA VAL A 56 4.04 -11.09 4.72
C VAL A 56 3.00 -9.99 4.56
N PHE A 57 3.36 -8.89 3.92
CA PHE A 57 2.45 -7.76 3.67
C PHE A 57 1.21 -8.19 2.89
N THR A 58 1.41 -8.92 1.81
CA THR A 58 0.32 -9.43 0.97
C THR A 58 -0.56 -10.42 1.72
N SER A 59 0.06 -11.30 2.52
CA SER A 59 -0.68 -12.28 3.34
C SER A 59 -1.62 -11.59 4.31
N LEU A 60 -1.20 -10.51 4.94
CA LEU A 60 -2.06 -9.72 5.84
C LEU A 60 -3.24 -9.09 5.09
N HIS A 61 -3.04 -8.65 3.86
CA HIS A 61 -4.11 -8.09 3.02
C HIS A 61 -5.10 -9.14 2.49
N SER A 62 -4.75 -10.43 2.52
CA SER A 62 -5.64 -11.49 2.07
C SER A 62 -6.77 -11.81 3.04
N PHE A 63 -6.70 -11.35 4.28
CA PHE A 63 -7.73 -11.59 5.30
C PHE A 63 -8.98 -10.71 5.14
N ALA A 64 -8.95 -9.68 4.31
CA ALA A 64 -10.07 -8.79 4.07
C ALA A 64 -10.49 -8.84 2.60
N ASN A 65 -11.80 -8.70 2.35
CA ASN A 65 -12.33 -8.64 0.99
C ASN A 65 -12.42 -7.19 0.53
N TYR A 66 -11.44 -6.76 -0.25
CA TYR A 66 -11.40 -5.40 -0.80
C TYR A 66 -12.16 -5.25 -2.12
N THR A 67 -12.21 -6.33 -2.92
CA THR A 67 -12.87 -6.36 -4.23
C THR A 67 -13.47 -7.74 -4.49
N SER A 68 -14.33 -7.85 -5.51
CA SER A 68 -14.84 -9.15 -5.99
C SER A 68 -13.75 -10.02 -6.63
N GLU A 69 -12.69 -9.39 -7.13
CA GLU A 69 -11.59 -10.06 -7.84
C GLU A 69 -10.33 -10.13 -6.94
N MET A 70 -10.44 -10.86 -5.83
CA MET A 70 -9.36 -10.93 -4.85
C MET A 70 -8.05 -11.50 -5.40
N THR A 71 -8.12 -12.43 -6.36
CA THR A 71 -6.90 -12.99 -6.96
C THR A 71 -6.09 -11.92 -7.68
N ILE A 72 -6.74 -11.09 -8.47
CA ILE A 72 -6.10 -9.95 -9.16
C ILE A 72 -5.59 -8.94 -8.15
N PHE A 73 -6.41 -8.63 -7.14
CA PHE A 73 -6.02 -7.70 -6.08
C PHE A 73 -4.75 -8.16 -5.36
N ILE A 74 -4.67 -9.42 -4.96
CA ILE A 74 -3.50 -9.99 -4.28
C ILE A 74 -2.26 -9.93 -5.19
N ALA A 75 -2.39 -10.25 -6.47
CA ALA A 75 -1.28 -10.15 -7.42
C ALA A 75 -0.76 -8.71 -7.53
N VAL A 76 -1.66 -7.74 -7.65
CA VAL A 76 -1.30 -6.31 -7.73
C VAL A 76 -0.64 -5.84 -6.43
N VAL A 77 -1.21 -6.19 -5.28
CA VAL A 77 -0.64 -5.82 -3.97
C VAL A 77 0.76 -6.41 -3.79
N THR A 78 0.98 -7.65 -4.24
CA THR A 78 2.31 -8.28 -4.18
C THR A 78 3.34 -7.52 -5.00
N LEU A 79 3.00 -7.16 -6.24
CA LEU A 79 3.89 -6.39 -7.11
C LEU A 79 4.18 -5.01 -6.53
N LEU A 80 3.17 -4.33 -6.00
CA LEU A 80 3.34 -3.03 -5.35
C LEU A 80 4.21 -3.14 -4.09
N ALA A 81 4.00 -4.18 -3.29
CA ALA A 81 4.79 -4.40 -2.09
C ALA A 81 6.28 -4.59 -2.41
N ILE A 82 6.60 -5.34 -3.47
CA ILE A 82 7.97 -5.51 -3.97
C ILE A 82 8.52 -4.17 -4.47
N LEU A 83 7.74 -3.42 -5.21
CA LEU A 83 8.15 -2.12 -5.74
C LEU A 83 8.44 -1.11 -4.62
N TRP A 84 7.60 -1.03 -3.61
CA TRP A 84 7.83 -0.14 -2.46
C TRP A 84 9.09 -0.51 -1.70
N GLY A 85 9.34 -1.79 -1.49
CA GLY A 85 10.58 -2.28 -0.89
C GLY A 85 11.80 -1.91 -1.74
N TYR A 86 11.71 -2.07 -3.05
CA TYR A 86 12.76 -1.66 -3.99
C TYR A 86 13.03 -0.15 -3.93
N ILE A 87 11.99 0.67 -3.91
CA ILE A 87 12.12 2.13 -3.80
C ILE A 87 12.83 2.49 -2.48
N MET A 88 12.45 1.89 -1.38
CA MET A 88 13.09 2.09 -0.09
C MET A 88 14.58 1.71 -0.13
N GLN A 89 14.90 0.56 -0.69
CA GLN A 89 16.29 0.09 -0.81
C GLN A 89 17.15 0.96 -1.71
N LYS A 90 16.57 1.47 -2.80
CA LYS A 90 17.25 2.32 -3.79
C LYS A 90 17.48 3.73 -3.28
N THR A 91 16.50 4.30 -2.59
CA THR A 91 16.54 5.70 -2.15
C THR A 91 17.04 5.87 -0.73
N SER A 92 17.08 4.80 0.05
CA SER A 92 17.33 4.81 1.50
C SER A 92 16.37 5.77 2.24
N SER A 93 15.17 5.98 1.68
CA SER A 93 14.16 6.91 2.18
C SER A 93 12.79 6.26 2.21
N ALA A 94 12.19 6.26 3.39
CA ALA A 94 10.82 5.82 3.54
C ALA A 94 9.81 6.80 2.92
N LEU A 95 10.18 8.07 2.75
CA LEU A 95 9.27 9.11 2.27
C LEU A 95 8.75 8.82 0.85
N ALA A 96 9.64 8.43 -0.07
CA ALA A 96 9.23 8.08 -1.43
C ALA A 96 8.26 6.91 -1.45
N SER A 97 8.53 5.88 -0.65
CA SER A 97 7.66 4.71 -0.50
C SER A 97 6.31 5.08 0.13
N ILE A 98 6.32 5.90 1.18
CA ILE A 98 5.10 6.41 1.85
C ILE A 98 4.22 7.17 0.87
N LEU A 99 4.77 8.11 0.12
CA LEU A 99 4.01 8.93 -0.83
C LEU A 99 3.43 8.09 -1.96
N PHE A 100 4.19 7.16 -2.50
CA PHE A 100 3.70 6.25 -3.54
C PHE A 100 2.58 5.35 -3.01
N HIS A 101 2.76 4.78 -1.83
CA HIS A 101 1.76 3.95 -1.15
C HIS A 101 0.47 4.75 -0.89
N ALA A 102 0.58 5.94 -0.32
CA ALA A 102 -0.57 6.81 -0.08
C ALA A 102 -1.33 7.15 -1.38
N GLY A 103 -0.62 7.39 -2.46
CA GLY A 103 -1.22 7.63 -3.78
C GLY A 103 -2.02 6.42 -4.29
N MET A 104 -1.51 5.21 -4.09
CA MET A 104 -2.24 3.99 -4.45
C MET A 104 -3.45 3.76 -3.56
N ASP A 105 -3.36 4.07 -2.27
CA ASP A 105 -4.49 3.99 -1.34
C ASP A 105 -5.64 4.91 -1.75
N ILE A 106 -5.35 6.09 -2.28
CA ILE A 106 -6.39 6.98 -2.82
C ILE A 106 -7.20 6.25 -3.90
N SER A 107 -6.52 5.59 -4.83
CA SER A 107 -7.18 4.85 -5.91
C SER A 107 -8.09 3.73 -5.37
N ILE A 108 -7.62 3.01 -4.36
CA ILE A 108 -8.40 1.94 -3.71
C ILE A 108 -9.61 2.51 -2.99
N MET A 109 -9.43 3.58 -2.22
CA MET A 109 -10.51 4.22 -1.48
C MET A 109 -11.58 4.79 -2.42
N LEU A 110 -11.18 5.43 -3.51
CA LEU A 110 -12.13 5.91 -4.51
C LEU A 110 -12.91 4.76 -5.17
N GLY A 111 -12.25 3.63 -5.42
CA GLY A 111 -12.90 2.42 -5.88
C GLY A 111 -13.95 1.90 -4.89
N MET A 112 -13.64 1.92 -3.59
CA MET A 112 -14.60 1.55 -2.54
C MET A 112 -15.77 2.52 -2.48
N PHE A 113 -15.53 3.83 -2.56
CA PHE A 113 -16.59 4.85 -2.59
C PHE A 113 -17.52 4.70 -3.79
N SER A 114 -17.02 4.23 -4.93
CA SER A 114 -17.86 4.02 -6.12
C SER A 114 -18.92 2.94 -5.94
N ASN A 115 -18.72 2.03 -4.99
CA ASN A 115 -19.63 0.93 -4.69
C ASN A 115 -20.63 1.25 -3.56
N LEU A 116 -20.51 2.41 -2.95
CA LEU A 116 -21.47 2.89 -1.96
C LEU A 116 -22.60 3.66 -2.62
#